data_9e28cc4186a0af33fbb0f5ea525dd946
#
_entry.id   9e28cc4186a0af33fbb0f5ea525dd946
#
_cell.length_a   1.000
_cell.length_b   1.000
_cell.length_c   1.000
_cell.angle_alpha   90.00
_cell.angle_beta   90.00
_cell.angle_gamma   90.00
#
_symmetry.space_group_name_H-M   'P 1'
#
loop_
_entity.id
_entity.type
_entity.pdbx_description
1 polymer ?
#
loop_
_entity_poly.entity_id
_entity_poly.type
_entity_poly.pdbx_seq_one_letter_code
_entity_poly.pdbx_strand_id
1 'polypeptide(L)'
;MANVKPAEGKLDILVVGCGAVSTTFMTGVLMARKGLAKPVGSMTQYDKIRVGKGENKKYLAYGDIVPLTNLNDIVFGTWDVYPQNAYQAAMYAEVLKEKDINPVREELEQIVPMKAAFDKNYAKRLDGDNVKDAATRWEMVEQLREDIRSFKEKNGCARIVVIWAASTEIYVPVYEPVHGTLAALEKAMKEDDREHIAPSMCYAYAALAEGAPFIMGAPNTTVDIPAMWEMAEKTKMPIAGKDFKTGQTLVKSGFAPIIGTRCLGMSGWFSTNILGNRDGLVLDEPENFRTKEVSKLSTLETILKADKQPDLYGDIYHKVRINYYPPRNDNKEGWDNIDIFGWMGYPMQIKINFLCRDSILAAPLLLDLCLLSDLAARAGRYGIQRFLSFYLKSPMHDYTKGEEAVNDLFKQYTMLKNAIREMGGYEADEEID
;
A
#
# COMPACT_ATOMS: atom_id res chain seq x y z
N MET A 1 19.57 17.10 -16.37
CA MET A 1 19.85 16.27 -15.17
C MET A 1 18.69 16.48 -14.22
N ALA A 2 18.00 15.44 -13.85
CA ALA A 2 16.94 15.56 -12.83
C ALA A 2 17.64 15.86 -11.49
N ASN A 3 17.32 17.01 -10.89
CA ASN A 3 17.90 17.44 -9.62
C ASN A 3 17.08 16.89 -8.46
N VAL A 4 17.23 15.61 -8.15
CA VAL A 4 16.66 15.09 -6.89
C VAL A 4 17.56 15.58 -5.74
N LYS A 5 16.95 16.24 -4.75
CA LYS A 5 17.68 16.66 -3.54
C LYS A 5 18.27 15.45 -2.82
N PRO A 6 19.47 15.53 -2.24
CA PRO A 6 20.05 14.45 -1.45
C PRO A 6 19.14 13.99 -0.31
N ALA A 7 19.29 12.73 0.13
CA ALA A 7 18.61 12.18 1.29
C ALA A 7 19.33 12.56 2.58
N GLU A 8 19.42 13.86 2.89
CA GLU A 8 20.09 14.36 4.09
C GLU A 8 19.28 14.13 5.37
N GLY A 9 19.96 13.74 6.43
CA GLY A 9 19.35 13.49 7.75
C GLY A 9 18.47 12.23 7.79
N LYS A 10 17.85 12.01 8.94
CA LYS A 10 17.00 10.85 9.18
C LYS A 10 15.64 10.97 8.51
N LEU A 11 15.07 9.83 8.15
CA LEU A 11 13.70 9.67 7.65
C LEU A 11 12.84 9.00 8.73
N ASP A 12 11.79 9.66 9.20
CA ASP A 12 10.73 9.05 9.98
C ASP A 12 9.81 8.24 9.05
N ILE A 13 9.58 6.98 9.39
CA ILE A 13 8.49 6.20 8.84
C ILE A 13 7.47 5.99 9.95
N LEU A 14 6.37 6.72 9.86
CA LEU A 14 5.25 6.62 10.78
C LEU A 14 4.22 5.66 10.21
N VAL A 15 4.06 4.52 10.86
CA VAL A 15 3.17 3.45 10.43
C VAL A 15 1.87 3.50 11.22
N VAL A 16 0.74 3.60 10.53
CA VAL A 16 -0.57 3.45 11.19
C VAL A 16 -0.89 1.98 11.30
N GLY A 17 -0.98 1.48 12.53
CA GLY A 17 -1.14 0.06 12.87
C GLY A 17 0.19 -0.62 13.18
N CYS A 18 0.35 -1.16 14.40
CA CYS A 18 1.50 -1.93 14.86
C CYS A 18 1.21 -3.45 14.84
N GLY A 19 0.57 -3.93 13.77
CA GLY A 19 0.18 -5.33 13.62
C GLY A 19 1.19 -6.19 12.87
N ALA A 20 0.73 -7.30 12.31
CA ALA A 20 1.52 -8.32 11.65
C ALA A 20 2.44 -7.77 10.53
N VAL A 21 1.89 -6.97 9.62
CA VAL A 21 2.66 -6.41 8.49
C VAL A 21 3.73 -5.43 8.99
N SER A 22 3.34 -4.50 9.85
CA SER A 22 4.22 -3.43 10.36
C SER A 22 5.39 -3.99 11.14
N THR A 23 5.13 -4.93 12.06
CA THR A 23 6.18 -5.55 12.88
C THR A 23 7.11 -6.42 12.05
N THR A 24 6.60 -7.12 11.04
CA THR A 24 7.42 -7.88 10.07
C THR A 24 8.33 -6.94 9.28
N PHE A 25 7.80 -5.81 8.81
CA PHE A 25 8.55 -4.76 8.12
C PHE A 25 9.67 -4.17 8.99
N MET A 26 9.32 -3.71 10.19
CA MET A 26 10.30 -3.12 11.12
C MET A 26 11.40 -4.12 11.49
N THR A 27 11.02 -5.34 11.85
CA THR A 27 11.98 -6.43 12.15
C THR A 27 12.90 -6.69 10.97
N GLY A 28 12.36 -6.81 9.75
CA GLY A 28 13.14 -7.07 8.55
C GLY A 28 14.18 -5.99 8.25
N VAL A 29 13.81 -4.71 8.39
CA VAL A 29 14.75 -3.58 8.21
C VAL A 29 15.83 -3.58 9.30
N LEU A 30 15.48 -3.79 10.56
CA LEU A 30 16.43 -3.83 11.67
C LEU A 30 17.40 -5.02 11.52
N MET A 31 16.91 -6.18 11.10
CA MET A 31 17.75 -7.36 10.80
C MET A 31 18.69 -7.09 9.61
N ALA A 32 18.20 -6.40 8.57
CA ALA A 32 19.03 -6.04 7.42
C ALA A 32 20.15 -5.06 7.81
N ARG A 33 19.88 -4.08 8.67
CA ARG A 33 20.90 -3.16 9.22
C ARG A 33 22.04 -3.90 9.94
N LYS A 34 21.71 -4.95 10.66
CA LYS A 34 22.69 -5.80 11.37
C LYS A 34 23.37 -6.83 10.45
N GLY A 35 23.01 -6.89 9.15
CA GLY A 35 23.52 -7.89 8.21
C GLY A 35 23.03 -9.32 8.48
N LEU A 36 21.99 -9.47 9.33
CA LEU A 36 21.43 -10.76 9.74
C LEU A 36 20.35 -11.30 8.79
N ALA A 37 19.77 -10.43 7.95
CA ALA A 37 18.81 -10.82 6.93
C ALA A 37 19.02 -10.02 5.64
N LYS A 38 18.57 -10.60 4.52
CA LYS A 38 18.55 -9.90 3.23
C LYS A 38 17.16 -9.35 2.96
N PRO A 39 17.01 -8.13 2.43
CA PRO A 39 15.73 -7.51 2.13
C PRO A 39 15.11 -8.07 0.83
N VAL A 40 14.96 -9.39 0.74
CA VAL A 40 14.38 -10.07 -0.43
C VAL A 40 12.94 -9.61 -0.64
N GLY A 41 12.59 -9.32 -1.90
CA GLY A 41 11.27 -8.78 -2.27
C GLY A 41 11.21 -7.25 -2.34
N SER A 42 12.21 -6.54 -1.80
CA SER A 42 12.36 -5.09 -1.98
C SER A 42 13.07 -4.79 -3.30
N MET A 43 12.41 -4.09 -4.20
CA MET A 43 12.97 -3.66 -5.48
C MET A 43 14.10 -2.67 -5.27
N THR A 44 13.91 -1.71 -4.37
CA THR A 44 14.90 -0.65 -4.09
C THR A 44 16.21 -1.19 -3.53
N GLN A 45 16.17 -2.36 -2.86
CA GLN A 45 17.35 -2.96 -2.21
C GLN A 45 17.96 -4.12 -2.99
N TYR A 46 17.22 -4.73 -3.90
CA TYR A 46 17.61 -6.02 -4.49
C TYR A 46 17.68 -6.00 -6.03
N ASP A 47 16.81 -5.22 -6.67
CA ASP A 47 16.72 -5.18 -8.13
C ASP A 47 17.71 -4.19 -8.75
N LYS A 48 17.92 -4.36 -10.05
CA LYS A 48 18.76 -3.49 -10.87
C LYS A 48 17.95 -2.97 -12.05
N ILE A 49 18.25 -1.77 -12.46
CA ILE A 49 17.64 -1.11 -13.60
C ILE A 49 18.63 -1.03 -14.73
N ARG A 50 18.24 -1.46 -15.91
CA ARG A 50 18.99 -1.25 -17.13
C ARG A 50 19.00 0.23 -17.50
N VAL A 51 20.18 0.78 -17.76
CA VAL A 51 20.37 2.14 -18.27
C VAL A 51 21.29 2.08 -19.49
N GLY A 52 21.09 3.01 -20.44
CA GLY A 52 21.83 3.05 -21.69
C GLY A 52 21.39 1.99 -22.70
N LYS A 53 21.89 2.10 -23.95
CA LYS A 53 21.55 1.22 -25.08
C LYS A 53 22.82 0.67 -25.76
N GLY A 54 22.68 -0.45 -26.46
CA GLY A 54 23.80 -1.08 -27.19
C GLY A 54 24.97 -1.41 -26.27
N GLU A 55 26.19 -0.99 -26.70
CA GLU A 55 27.45 -1.23 -25.96
C GLU A 55 27.54 -0.44 -24.64
N ASN A 56 26.72 0.62 -24.46
CA ASN A 56 26.67 1.43 -23.25
C ASN A 56 25.67 0.89 -22.22
N LYS A 57 25.05 -0.27 -22.46
CA LYS A 57 24.11 -0.92 -21.57
C LYS A 57 24.75 -1.30 -20.24
N LYS A 58 24.13 -0.87 -19.12
CA LYS A 58 24.55 -1.20 -17.75
C LYS A 58 23.34 -1.56 -16.90
N TYR A 59 23.56 -2.37 -15.87
CA TYR A 59 22.57 -2.66 -14.84
C TYR A 59 23.02 -2.04 -13.53
N LEU A 60 22.30 -1.02 -13.05
CA LEU A 60 22.62 -0.27 -11.85
C LEU A 60 21.61 -0.56 -10.76
N ALA A 61 22.04 -0.62 -9.50
CA ALA A 61 21.13 -0.66 -8.37
C ALA A 61 20.36 0.67 -8.28
N TYR A 62 19.19 0.66 -7.65
CA TYR A 62 18.36 1.87 -7.47
C TYR A 62 19.16 3.00 -6.80
N GLY A 63 19.93 2.68 -5.75
CA GLY A 63 20.76 3.66 -5.04
C GLY A 63 21.92 4.25 -5.86
N ASP A 64 22.32 3.58 -6.95
CA ASP A 64 23.34 4.10 -7.89
C ASP A 64 22.72 5.07 -8.92
N ILE A 65 21.39 5.05 -9.07
CA ILE A 65 20.66 5.88 -10.03
C ILE A 65 20.10 7.13 -9.35
N VAL A 66 19.50 6.95 -8.16
CA VAL A 66 18.82 8.00 -7.39
C VAL A 66 19.25 7.98 -5.92
N PRO A 67 19.28 9.12 -5.23
CA PRO A 67 19.71 9.19 -3.83
C PRO A 67 18.62 8.66 -2.90
N LEU A 68 18.54 7.34 -2.72
CA LEU A 68 17.65 6.71 -1.74
C LEU A 68 18.13 6.96 -0.31
N THR A 69 17.17 7.02 0.63
CA THR A 69 17.51 7.04 2.06
C THR A 69 18.13 5.70 2.47
N ASN A 70 19.26 5.76 3.20
CA ASN A 70 19.90 4.56 3.72
C ASN A 70 19.04 3.91 4.80
N LEU A 71 19.03 2.59 4.87
CA LEU A 71 18.26 1.87 5.89
C LEU A 71 18.65 2.29 7.32
N ASN A 72 19.91 2.63 7.56
CA ASN A 72 20.40 3.09 8.88
C ASN A 72 19.85 4.46 9.28
N ASP A 73 19.37 5.26 8.34
CA ASP A 73 18.82 6.59 8.58
C ASP A 73 17.30 6.59 8.79
N ILE A 74 16.66 5.41 8.80
CA ILE A 74 15.23 5.28 9.04
C ILE A 74 14.97 5.23 10.57
N VAL A 75 13.98 5.97 11.02
CA VAL A 75 13.43 5.91 12.38
C VAL A 75 11.98 5.46 12.29
N PHE A 76 11.58 4.53 13.14
CA PHE A 76 10.21 4.01 13.15
C PHE A 76 9.38 4.60 14.27
N GLY A 77 8.17 5.04 13.95
CA GLY A 77 7.10 5.35 14.88
C GLY A 77 5.80 4.68 14.42
N THR A 78 4.85 4.56 15.33
CA THR A 78 3.57 3.90 15.00
C THR A 78 2.45 4.45 15.88
N TRP A 79 1.21 4.32 15.37
CA TRP A 79 -0.02 4.43 16.16
C TRP A 79 -0.73 3.09 16.16
N ASP A 80 -1.29 2.69 17.27
CA ASP A 80 -2.13 1.49 17.34
C ASP A 80 -3.18 1.64 18.44
N VAL A 81 -4.32 0.95 18.27
CA VAL A 81 -5.37 0.86 19.29
C VAL A 81 -4.95 -0.02 20.47
N TYR A 82 -3.89 -0.80 20.31
CA TYR A 82 -3.30 -1.63 21.36
C TYR A 82 -1.97 -1.02 21.82
N PRO A 83 -1.70 -0.98 23.17
CA PRO A 83 -0.52 -0.32 23.71
C PRO A 83 0.78 -1.13 23.66
N GLN A 84 0.73 -2.38 23.17
CA GLN A 84 1.91 -3.26 23.11
C GLN A 84 2.98 -2.67 22.20
N ASN A 85 4.24 -2.66 22.66
CA ASN A 85 5.37 -2.27 21.82
C ASN A 85 5.58 -3.23 20.63
N ALA A 86 6.41 -2.81 19.66
CA ALA A 86 6.57 -3.58 18.42
C ALA A 86 7.14 -4.99 18.65
N TYR A 87 7.95 -5.22 19.71
CA TYR A 87 8.40 -6.57 20.05
C TYR A 87 7.24 -7.45 20.51
N GLN A 88 6.42 -6.97 21.44
CA GLN A 88 5.26 -7.69 21.96
C GLN A 88 4.24 -7.97 20.83
N ALA A 89 4.03 -6.98 19.97
CA ALA A 89 3.14 -7.10 18.83
C ALA A 89 3.67 -8.11 17.78
N ALA A 90 4.99 -8.14 17.52
CA ALA A 90 5.62 -9.12 16.63
C ALA A 90 5.48 -10.54 17.17
N MET A 91 5.71 -10.72 18.47
CA MET A 91 5.53 -12.03 19.14
C MET A 91 4.08 -12.50 19.07
N TYR A 92 3.12 -11.60 19.32
CA TYR A 92 1.69 -11.91 19.23
C TYR A 92 1.23 -12.26 17.80
N ALA A 93 1.79 -11.59 16.80
CA ALA A 93 1.40 -11.79 15.40
C ALA A 93 1.85 -13.16 14.83
N GLU A 94 2.85 -13.78 15.41
CA GLU A 94 3.40 -15.11 15.03
C GLU A 94 3.78 -15.24 13.53
N VAL A 95 4.07 -14.10 12.86
CA VAL A 95 4.55 -14.09 11.48
C VAL A 95 5.97 -14.58 11.40
N LEU A 96 6.84 -14.02 12.22
CA LEU A 96 8.24 -14.37 12.34
C LEU A 96 8.44 -15.31 13.54
N LYS A 97 9.47 -16.14 13.47
CA LYS A 97 9.87 -16.97 14.61
C LYS A 97 10.61 -16.12 15.64
N GLU A 98 10.50 -16.48 16.90
CA GLU A 98 11.18 -15.80 18.02
C GLU A 98 12.67 -15.61 17.77
N LYS A 99 13.37 -16.63 17.24
CA LYS A 99 14.79 -16.57 16.90
C LYS A 99 15.15 -15.48 15.89
N ASP A 100 14.18 -15.05 15.06
CA ASP A 100 14.36 -14.02 14.03
C ASP A 100 13.95 -12.62 14.55
N ILE A 101 13.20 -12.54 15.66
CA ILE A 101 12.78 -11.31 16.33
C ILE A 101 13.80 -10.91 17.42
N ASN A 102 14.25 -11.86 18.22
CA ASN A 102 15.13 -11.61 19.37
C ASN A 102 16.44 -10.86 19.05
N PRO A 103 17.11 -11.04 17.88
CA PRO A 103 18.30 -10.26 17.56
C PRO A 103 18.10 -8.73 17.47
N VAL A 104 16.87 -8.27 17.34
CA VAL A 104 16.48 -6.85 17.25
C VAL A 104 15.45 -6.46 18.32
N ARG A 105 15.40 -7.24 19.40
CA ARG A 105 14.43 -7.05 20.49
C ARG A 105 14.53 -5.67 21.11
N GLU A 106 15.73 -5.22 21.47
CA GLU A 106 15.95 -3.94 22.14
C GLU A 106 15.42 -2.77 21.32
N GLU A 107 15.65 -2.79 20.00
CA GLU A 107 15.16 -1.76 19.10
C GLU A 107 13.63 -1.81 18.94
N LEU A 108 13.05 -3.01 18.86
CA LEU A 108 11.60 -3.17 18.75
C LEU A 108 10.87 -2.79 20.04
N GLU A 109 11.45 -3.05 21.23
CA GLU A 109 10.87 -2.65 22.51
C GLU A 109 10.79 -1.10 22.67
N GLN A 110 11.65 -0.36 21.98
CA GLN A 110 11.65 1.11 21.97
C GLN A 110 10.55 1.70 21.08
N ILE A 111 9.97 0.91 20.17
CA ILE A 111 8.88 1.36 19.29
C ILE A 111 7.57 1.10 20.03
N VAL A 112 7.12 2.13 20.76
CA VAL A 112 5.86 2.10 21.51
C VAL A 112 4.79 2.88 20.74
N PRO A 113 3.61 2.29 20.51
CA PRO A 113 2.55 2.95 19.74
C PRO A 113 2.02 4.22 20.44
N MET A 114 1.91 5.30 19.70
CA MET A 114 1.11 6.46 20.06
C MET A 114 -0.37 6.09 20.05
N LYS A 115 -1.20 6.85 20.77
CA LYS A 115 -2.66 6.65 20.76
C LYS A 115 -3.22 6.82 19.37
N ALA A 116 -4.01 5.84 18.92
CA ALA A 116 -4.62 5.84 17.60
C ALA A 116 -5.81 6.80 17.49
N ALA A 117 -5.97 7.45 16.35
CA ALA A 117 -7.23 8.00 15.94
C ALA A 117 -8.11 6.84 15.45
N PHE A 118 -9.18 6.54 16.17
CA PHE A 118 -9.98 5.35 15.94
C PHE A 118 -11.46 5.62 16.19
N ASP A 119 -12.31 4.93 15.43
CA ASP A 119 -13.74 4.90 15.64
C ASP A 119 -14.22 3.45 15.44
N LYS A 120 -14.79 2.87 16.48
CA LYS A 120 -15.25 1.47 16.49
C LYS A 120 -16.29 1.18 15.41
N ASN A 121 -17.06 2.17 14.98
CA ASN A 121 -18.02 2.00 13.90
C ASN A 121 -17.38 1.66 12.57
N TYR A 122 -16.11 2.05 12.36
CA TYR A 122 -15.35 1.78 11.16
C TYR A 122 -14.60 0.44 11.16
N ALA A 123 -14.34 -0.14 12.35
CA ALA A 123 -13.70 -1.44 12.49
C ALA A 123 -14.23 -2.16 13.75
N LYS A 124 -15.45 -2.67 13.67
CA LYS A 124 -16.25 -3.19 14.80
C LYS A 124 -15.58 -4.35 15.56
N ARG A 125 -14.71 -5.11 14.88
CA ARG A 125 -14.01 -6.28 15.46
C ARG A 125 -12.73 -5.91 16.24
N LEU A 126 -12.34 -4.64 16.25
CA LEU A 126 -11.22 -4.15 17.06
C LEU A 126 -11.75 -3.55 18.36
N ASP A 127 -11.08 -3.86 19.47
CA ASP A 127 -11.50 -3.52 20.83
C ASP A 127 -10.42 -2.87 21.69
N GLY A 128 -9.33 -2.37 21.06
CA GLY A 128 -8.25 -1.69 21.76
C GLY A 128 -8.68 -0.36 22.38
N ASP A 129 -8.03 0.01 23.48
CA ASP A 129 -8.30 1.20 24.29
C ASP A 129 -7.22 2.28 24.22
N ASN A 130 -6.12 2.02 23.52
CA ASN A 130 -5.07 3.01 23.27
C ASN A 130 -5.49 4.00 22.17
N VAL A 131 -6.55 4.77 22.44
CA VAL A 131 -7.19 5.64 21.46
C VAL A 131 -7.14 7.10 21.92
N LYS A 132 -7.17 8.02 20.95
CA LYS A 132 -7.27 9.45 21.19
C LYS A 132 -8.68 9.79 21.68
N ASP A 133 -8.76 10.70 22.63
CA ASP A 133 -10.01 11.34 23.02
C ASP A 133 -10.14 12.65 22.23
N ALA A 134 -11.09 12.71 21.32
CA ALA A 134 -11.35 13.85 20.44
C ALA A 134 -12.87 14.04 20.25
N ALA A 135 -13.34 15.25 20.51
CA ALA A 135 -14.76 15.58 20.38
C ALA A 135 -15.19 15.65 18.91
N THR A 136 -14.31 16.04 18.01
CA THR A 136 -14.58 16.15 16.57
C THR A 136 -13.48 15.50 15.74
N ARG A 137 -13.77 15.21 14.45
CA ARG A 137 -12.76 14.78 13.47
C ARG A 137 -11.64 15.81 13.30
N TRP A 138 -11.96 17.09 13.43
CA TRP A 138 -10.95 18.14 13.34
C TRP A 138 -9.99 18.12 14.53
N GLU A 139 -10.50 17.95 15.75
CA GLU A 139 -9.66 17.78 16.93
C GLU A 139 -8.77 16.54 16.82
N MET A 140 -9.30 15.44 16.28
CA MET A 140 -8.53 14.24 15.98
C MET A 140 -7.38 14.53 15.01
N VAL A 141 -7.62 15.32 13.96
CA VAL A 141 -6.59 15.78 13.03
C VAL A 141 -5.51 16.60 13.75
N GLU A 142 -5.89 17.57 14.58
CA GLU A 142 -4.92 18.42 15.29
C GLU A 142 -4.05 17.59 16.26
N GLN A 143 -4.63 16.61 16.95
CA GLN A 143 -3.86 15.69 17.81
C GLN A 143 -2.90 14.81 17.00
N LEU A 144 -3.26 14.36 15.80
CA LEU A 144 -2.37 13.62 14.91
C LEU A 144 -1.23 14.50 14.36
N ARG A 145 -1.52 15.74 14.01
CA ARG A 145 -0.51 16.72 13.59
C ARG A 145 0.52 16.97 14.68
N GLU A 146 0.06 17.09 15.93
CA GLU A 146 0.96 17.26 17.09
C GLU A 146 1.84 16.02 17.28
N ASP A 147 1.30 14.82 17.16
CA ASP A 147 2.09 13.57 17.23
C ASP A 147 3.20 13.58 16.17
N ILE A 148 2.88 13.96 14.92
CA ILE A 148 3.85 14.00 13.81
C ILE A 148 4.97 15.00 14.11
N ARG A 149 4.64 16.23 14.53
CA ARG A 149 5.62 17.26 14.87
C ARG A 149 6.51 16.83 16.03
N SER A 150 5.90 16.38 17.12
CA SER A 150 6.60 15.94 18.33
C SER A 150 7.53 14.75 18.07
N PHE A 151 7.07 13.78 17.25
CA PHE A 151 7.89 12.62 16.89
C PHE A 151 9.11 13.04 16.06
N LYS A 152 8.91 13.89 15.08
CA LYS A 152 9.98 14.46 14.23
C LYS A 152 11.02 15.20 15.04
N GLU A 153 10.59 16.09 15.94
CA GLU A 153 11.46 16.89 16.79
C GLU A 153 12.26 16.01 17.77
N LYS A 154 11.56 15.13 18.49
CA LYS A 154 12.16 14.21 19.46
C LYS A 154 13.27 13.35 18.87
N ASN A 155 13.12 12.89 17.63
CA ASN A 155 14.07 12.00 16.97
C ASN A 155 15.09 12.73 16.08
N GLY A 156 14.97 14.06 15.94
CA GLY A 156 15.84 14.88 15.08
C GLY A 156 15.76 14.47 13.62
N CYS A 157 14.57 14.15 13.12
CA CYS A 157 14.38 13.70 11.75
C CYS A 157 14.15 14.86 10.80
N ALA A 158 14.75 14.77 9.63
CA ALA A 158 14.64 15.80 8.60
C ALA A 158 13.35 15.65 7.78
N ARG A 159 12.92 14.41 7.56
CA ARG A 159 11.81 14.04 6.66
C ARG A 159 10.89 13.02 7.33
N ILE A 160 9.66 12.95 6.85
CA ILE A 160 8.65 12.02 7.34
C ILE A 160 7.92 11.40 6.16
N VAL A 161 7.51 10.14 6.29
CA VAL A 161 6.52 9.47 5.45
C VAL A 161 5.51 8.79 6.37
N VAL A 162 4.23 8.91 6.08
CA VAL A 162 3.16 8.21 6.81
C VAL A 162 2.58 7.11 5.92
N ILE A 163 2.49 5.90 6.45
CA ILE A 163 1.95 4.75 5.73
C ILE A 163 0.88 4.03 6.56
N TRP A 164 -0.27 3.79 5.95
CA TRP A 164 -1.34 3.02 6.56
C TRP A 164 -1.12 1.52 6.35
N ALA A 165 -0.93 0.79 7.44
CA ALA A 165 -0.86 -0.67 7.47
C ALA A 165 -1.80 -1.27 8.52
N ALA A 166 -2.75 -0.46 9.03
CA ALA A 166 -3.83 -0.90 9.91
C ALA A 166 -4.93 -1.64 9.13
N SER A 167 -5.85 -2.22 9.88
CA SER A 167 -6.99 -2.98 9.34
C SER A 167 -7.86 -2.14 8.40
N THR A 168 -8.56 -2.84 7.51
CA THR A 168 -9.50 -2.25 6.57
C THR A 168 -10.71 -1.66 7.31
N GLU A 169 -11.01 -0.39 7.07
CA GLU A 169 -12.22 0.27 7.54
C GLU A 169 -13.45 -0.14 6.68
N ILE A 170 -14.66 0.12 7.18
CA ILE A 170 -15.88 -0.04 6.39
C ILE A 170 -15.82 0.81 5.11
N TYR A 171 -16.57 0.41 4.10
CA TYR A 171 -16.59 1.13 2.82
C TYR A 171 -17.31 2.47 2.95
N VAL A 172 -16.56 3.55 2.72
CA VAL A 172 -17.09 4.90 2.59
C VAL A 172 -17.06 5.27 1.11
N PRO A 173 -18.22 5.34 0.43
CA PRO A 173 -18.26 5.78 -0.97
C PRO A 173 -17.87 7.26 -1.07
N VAL A 174 -17.35 7.64 -2.24
CA VAL A 174 -17.12 9.07 -2.53
C VAL A 174 -18.47 9.80 -2.53
N TYR A 175 -18.60 10.76 -1.64
CA TYR A 175 -19.77 11.63 -1.53
C TYR A 175 -19.37 13.06 -1.90
N GLU A 176 -19.73 13.50 -3.10
CA GLU A 176 -19.27 14.75 -3.71
C GLU A 176 -19.43 15.99 -2.80
N PRO A 177 -20.57 16.18 -2.08
CA PRO A 177 -20.74 17.33 -1.20
C PRO A 177 -19.71 17.45 -0.06
N VAL A 178 -19.06 16.33 0.32
CA VAL A 178 -18.02 16.29 1.37
C VAL A 178 -16.64 16.07 0.78
N HIS A 179 -16.50 15.17 -0.19
CA HIS A 179 -15.21 14.70 -0.70
C HIS A 179 -14.75 15.45 -1.98
N GLY A 180 -15.62 16.29 -2.57
CA GLY A 180 -15.35 16.94 -3.85
C GLY A 180 -14.32 18.07 -3.79
N THR A 181 -14.19 18.76 -2.65
CA THR A 181 -13.24 19.86 -2.47
C THR A 181 -12.60 19.82 -1.08
N LEU A 182 -11.38 20.36 -0.98
CA LEU A 182 -10.70 20.47 0.31
C LEU A 182 -11.49 21.30 1.33
N ALA A 183 -12.10 22.39 0.91
CA ALA A 183 -12.91 23.26 1.78
C ALA A 183 -14.13 22.52 2.35
N ALA A 184 -14.80 21.68 1.54
CA ALA A 184 -15.93 20.87 1.99
C ALA A 184 -15.49 19.79 2.98
N LEU A 185 -14.37 19.14 2.72
CA LEU A 185 -13.79 18.14 3.62
C LEU A 185 -13.42 18.75 4.99
N GLU A 186 -12.74 19.90 5.00
CA GLU A 186 -12.38 20.60 6.23
C GLU A 186 -13.62 21.05 7.03
N LYS A 187 -14.66 21.51 6.34
CA LYS A 187 -15.93 21.86 6.97
C LYS A 187 -16.56 20.64 7.64
N ALA A 188 -16.67 19.52 6.92
CA ALA A 188 -17.23 18.28 7.44
C ALA A 188 -16.43 17.74 8.66
N MET A 189 -15.09 17.83 8.65
CA MET A 189 -14.26 17.48 9.80
C MET A 189 -14.55 18.36 11.03
N LYS A 190 -14.77 19.67 10.84
CA LYS A 190 -15.10 20.61 11.92
C LYS A 190 -16.51 20.42 12.46
N GLU A 191 -17.43 20.01 11.62
CA GLU A 191 -18.83 19.71 11.97
C GLU A 191 -19.00 18.28 12.51
N ASP A 192 -17.90 17.50 12.66
CA ASP A 192 -17.85 16.13 13.13
C ASP A 192 -18.72 15.17 12.31
N ASP A 193 -18.68 15.28 10.99
CA ASP A 193 -19.38 14.35 10.09
C ASP A 193 -18.72 12.94 10.16
N ARG A 194 -19.21 12.12 11.08
CA ARG A 194 -18.71 10.76 11.31
C ARG A 194 -19.22 9.75 10.30
N GLU A 195 -20.16 10.10 9.45
CA GLU A 195 -20.65 9.22 8.40
C GLU A 195 -19.72 9.21 7.19
N HIS A 196 -19.23 10.39 6.81
CA HIS A 196 -18.41 10.55 5.59
C HIS A 196 -16.90 10.68 5.87
N ILE A 197 -16.50 11.06 7.10
CA ILE A 197 -15.09 11.24 7.46
C ILE A 197 -14.58 10.03 8.25
N ALA A 198 -13.91 9.12 7.56
CA ALA A 198 -13.23 7.97 8.18
C ALA A 198 -12.01 8.41 9.02
N PRO A 199 -11.65 7.68 10.09
CA PRO A 199 -10.41 7.93 10.84
C PRO A 199 -9.17 7.97 9.95
N SER A 200 -9.06 7.10 8.95
CA SER A 200 -7.95 7.10 7.99
C SER A 200 -7.80 8.41 7.20
N MET A 201 -8.90 9.12 6.93
CA MET A 201 -8.88 10.43 6.30
C MET A 201 -8.24 11.49 7.22
N CYS A 202 -8.43 11.37 8.54
CA CYS A 202 -7.80 12.26 9.52
C CYS A 202 -6.27 12.08 9.52
N TYR A 203 -5.77 10.83 9.44
CA TYR A 203 -4.34 10.57 9.31
C TYR A 203 -3.76 11.14 8.02
N ALA A 204 -4.43 10.92 6.90
CA ALA A 204 -3.98 11.41 5.60
C ALA A 204 -3.93 12.95 5.59
N TYR A 205 -4.98 13.60 6.08
CA TYR A 205 -5.01 15.07 6.21
C TYR A 205 -3.86 15.57 7.09
N ALA A 206 -3.68 14.99 8.28
CA ALA A 206 -2.63 15.39 9.22
C ALA A 206 -1.22 15.23 8.61
N ALA A 207 -0.96 14.10 7.93
CA ALA A 207 0.31 13.86 7.25
C ALA A 207 0.60 14.93 6.19
N LEU A 208 -0.33 15.16 5.29
CA LEU A 208 -0.19 16.15 4.22
C LEU A 208 -0.03 17.58 4.76
N ALA A 209 -0.77 17.93 5.82
CA ALA A 209 -0.66 19.24 6.49
C ALA A 209 0.73 19.47 7.12
N GLU A 210 1.38 18.42 7.61
CA GLU A 210 2.73 18.48 8.18
C GLU A 210 3.85 18.23 7.16
N GLY A 211 3.52 18.23 5.86
CA GLY A 211 4.50 18.06 4.77
C GLY A 211 5.06 16.65 4.69
N ALA A 212 4.27 15.64 5.03
CA ALA A 212 4.62 14.24 4.92
C ALA A 212 3.81 13.57 3.79
N PRO A 213 4.47 12.82 2.89
CA PRO A 213 3.78 11.92 1.97
C PRO A 213 2.89 10.93 2.71
N PHE A 214 1.74 10.56 2.11
CA PHE A 214 0.84 9.57 2.67
C PHE A 214 0.61 8.40 1.71
N ILE A 215 0.72 7.18 2.25
CA ILE A 215 0.54 5.93 1.50
C ILE A 215 -0.60 5.13 2.12
N MET A 216 -1.60 4.80 1.30
CA MET A 216 -2.74 3.98 1.72
C MET A 216 -2.53 2.51 1.38
N GLY A 217 -2.11 1.73 2.36
CA GLY A 217 -1.84 0.29 2.21
C GLY A 217 -3.06 -0.63 2.34
N ALA A 218 -4.21 -0.11 2.76
CA ALA A 218 -5.50 -0.80 2.79
C ALA A 218 -6.41 -0.33 1.63
N PRO A 219 -7.54 -0.99 1.36
CA PRO A 219 -8.44 -0.60 0.25
C PRO A 219 -9.36 0.58 0.56
N ASN A 220 -9.23 1.21 1.73
CA ASN A 220 -10.06 2.34 2.16
C ASN A 220 -10.02 3.49 1.15
N THR A 221 -11.11 4.23 1.02
CA THR A 221 -11.23 5.37 0.09
C THR A 221 -10.21 6.48 0.41
N THR A 222 -10.09 6.86 1.66
CA THR A 222 -9.10 7.76 2.31
C THR A 222 -8.50 8.87 1.42
N VAL A 223 -7.43 8.56 0.65
CA VAL A 223 -6.73 9.53 -0.21
C VAL A 223 -7.23 9.51 -1.66
N ASP A 224 -8.13 8.61 -1.99
CA ASP A 224 -8.69 8.45 -3.34
C ASP A 224 -9.99 9.24 -3.50
N ILE A 225 -9.92 10.52 -3.13
CA ILE A 225 -11.00 11.51 -3.20
C ILE A 225 -10.45 12.85 -3.70
N PRO A 226 -11.23 13.63 -4.48
CA PRO A 226 -10.77 14.89 -5.04
C PRO A 226 -10.22 15.88 -4.01
N ALA A 227 -10.86 16.00 -2.84
CA ALA A 227 -10.39 16.86 -1.75
C ALA A 227 -8.97 16.54 -1.28
N MET A 228 -8.59 15.27 -1.20
CA MET A 228 -7.23 14.84 -0.82
C MET A 228 -6.24 15.05 -1.96
N TRP A 229 -6.67 14.92 -3.22
CA TRP A 229 -5.82 15.26 -4.36
C TRP A 229 -5.50 16.77 -4.39
N GLU A 230 -6.53 17.61 -4.17
CA GLU A 230 -6.36 19.06 -4.03
C GLU A 230 -5.37 19.38 -2.89
N MET A 231 -5.49 18.72 -1.74
CA MET A 231 -4.58 18.91 -0.61
C MET A 231 -3.15 18.49 -0.94
N ALA A 232 -2.95 17.35 -1.58
CA ALA A 232 -1.64 16.87 -1.99
C ALA A 232 -0.94 17.84 -2.96
N GLU A 233 -1.69 18.41 -3.90
CA GLU A 233 -1.21 19.45 -4.81
C GLU A 233 -0.85 20.74 -4.04
N LYS A 234 -1.71 21.20 -3.14
CA LYS A 234 -1.51 22.42 -2.32
C LYS A 234 -0.29 22.29 -1.41
N THR A 235 -0.10 21.15 -0.78
CA THR A 235 1.03 20.90 0.12
C THR A 235 2.30 20.43 -0.60
N LYS A 236 2.20 20.15 -1.90
CA LYS A 236 3.27 19.57 -2.73
C LYS A 236 3.80 18.26 -2.17
N MET A 237 2.89 17.40 -1.74
CA MET A 237 3.23 16.09 -1.20
C MET A 237 2.74 14.96 -2.11
N PRO A 238 3.55 13.89 -2.25
CA PRO A 238 3.10 12.67 -2.93
C PRO A 238 2.04 11.94 -2.12
N ILE A 239 1.08 11.34 -2.83
CA ILE A 239 0.15 10.36 -2.29
C ILE A 239 0.15 9.10 -3.14
N ALA A 240 -0.05 7.96 -2.51
CA ALA A 240 -0.17 6.67 -3.18
C ALA A 240 -1.21 5.78 -2.49
N GLY A 241 -1.88 4.96 -3.25
CA GLY A 241 -2.90 4.00 -2.79
C GLY A 241 -3.40 3.16 -3.96
N LYS A 242 -4.14 2.11 -3.72
CA LYS A 242 -4.62 1.55 -2.44
C LYS A 242 -4.32 0.07 -2.40
N ASP A 243 -4.25 -0.49 -1.19
CA ASP A 243 -4.14 -1.93 -0.91
C ASP A 243 -2.84 -2.58 -1.42
N PHE A 244 -1.99 -3.04 -0.51
CA PHE A 244 -0.71 -3.70 -0.84
C PHE A 244 -0.92 -4.92 -1.73
N LYS A 245 -0.20 -4.99 -2.87
CA LYS A 245 -0.34 -6.06 -3.86
C LYS A 245 0.38 -7.33 -3.42
N THR A 246 -0.33 -8.17 -2.72
CA THR A 246 0.12 -9.49 -2.25
C THR A 246 -0.76 -10.60 -2.82
N GLY A 247 -0.38 -11.85 -2.66
CA GLY A 247 -1.20 -13.03 -2.87
C GLY A 247 -1.91 -13.10 -4.24
N GLN A 248 -3.20 -13.34 -4.22
CA GLN A 248 -4.00 -13.58 -5.43
C GLN A 248 -4.06 -12.40 -6.41
N THR A 249 -3.99 -11.14 -5.94
CA THR A 249 -3.99 -10.01 -6.88
C THR A 249 -2.66 -9.89 -7.61
N LEU A 250 -1.53 -10.24 -6.97
CA LEU A 250 -0.26 -10.36 -7.67
C LEU A 250 -0.37 -11.40 -8.81
N VAL A 251 -0.97 -12.56 -8.51
CA VAL A 251 -1.23 -13.59 -9.54
C VAL A 251 -2.12 -13.04 -10.66
N LYS A 252 -3.25 -12.37 -10.33
CA LYS A 252 -4.15 -11.80 -11.33
C LYS A 252 -3.46 -10.78 -12.23
N SER A 253 -2.74 -9.84 -11.65
CA SER A 253 -2.07 -8.77 -12.40
C SER A 253 -0.91 -9.25 -13.28
N GLY A 254 -0.30 -10.39 -12.92
CA GLY A 254 0.73 -11.04 -13.74
C GLY A 254 0.17 -12.02 -14.76
N PHE A 255 -0.90 -12.73 -14.45
CA PHE A 255 -1.42 -13.80 -15.30
C PHE A 255 -2.48 -13.34 -16.31
N ALA A 256 -3.37 -12.42 -15.96
CA ALA A 256 -4.37 -11.90 -16.88
C ALA A 256 -3.77 -11.26 -18.15
N PRO A 257 -2.64 -10.53 -18.12
CA PRO A 257 -1.96 -10.06 -19.32
C PRO A 257 -1.57 -11.18 -20.28
N ILE A 258 -1.20 -12.37 -19.79
CA ILE A 258 -0.86 -13.53 -20.63
C ILE A 258 -2.07 -13.97 -21.44
N ILE A 259 -3.26 -14.01 -20.83
CA ILE A 259 -4.52 -14.34 -21.51
C ILE A 259 -4.81 -13.30 -22.58
N GLY A 260 -4.74 -12.00 -22.23
CA GLY A 260 -5.02 -10.90 -23.15
C GLY A 260 -4.07 -10.85 -24.34
N THR A 261 -2.76 -11.01 -24.14
CA THR A 261 -1.76 -10.97 -25.21
C THR A 261 -1.85 -12.16 -26.19
N ARG A 262 -2.40 -13.29 -25.73
CA ARG A 262 -2.65 -14.47 -26.55
C ARG A 262 -4.03 -14.49 -27.18
N CYS A 263 -4.85 -13.45 -26.99
CA CYS A 263 -6.25 -13.39 -27.46
C CYS A 263 -7.06 -14.63 -27.07
N LEU A 264 -6.82 -15.17 -25.86
CA LEU A 264 -7.64 -16.22 -25.29
C LEU A 264 -8.86 -15.58 -24.63
N GLY A 265 -10.03 -16.20 -24.76
CA GLY A 265 -11.23 -15.75 -24.06
C GLY A 265 -11.25 -16.21 -22.62
N MET A 266 -12.01 -15.52 -21.79
CA MET A 266 -12.23 -15.86 -20.38
C MET A 266 -13.72 -15.86 -20.07
N SER A 267 -14.23 -16.99 -19.59
CA SER A 267 -15.61 -17.12 -19.12
C SER A 267 -15.74 -16.96 -17.60
N GLY A 268 -14.67 -17.20 -16.85
CA GLY A 268 -14.75 -17.02 -15.40
C GLY A 268 -13.40 -17.00 -14.67
N TRP A 269 -13.39 -16.31 -13.53
CA TRP A 269 -12.29 -16.36 -12.54
C TRP A 269 -12.89 -16.38 -11.14
N PHE A 270 -12.89 -17.55 -10.53
CA PHE A 270 -13.35 -17.73 -9.15
C PHE A 270 -12.17 -17.81 -8.20
N SER A 271 -12.08 -16.86 -7.27
CA SER A 271 -11.05 -16.81 -6.23
C SER A 271 -11.67 -17.06 -4.87
N THR A 272 -11.11 -17.98 -4.09
CA THR A 272 -11.41 -18.08 -2.66
C THR A 272 -10.11 -18.16 -1.86
N ASN A 273 -10.11 -17.64 -0.64
CA ASN A 273 -9.00 -17.79 0.28
C ASN A 273 -9.44 -17.86 1.73
N ILE A 274 -8.58 -18.44 2.56
CA ILE A 274 -8.69 -18.48 4.01
C ILE A 274 -7.50 -17.77 4.63
N LEU A 275 -7.75 -17.04 5.72
CA LEU A 275 -6.75 -16.24 6.44
C LEU A 275 -7.16 -16.17 7.92
N GLY A 276 -6.21 -16.36 8.84
CA GLY A 276 -6.49 -16.47 10.27
C GLY A 276 -5.95 -15.34 11.15
N ASN A 277 -5.33 -14.31 10.56
CA ASN A 277 -4.84 -13.15 11.31
C ASN A 277 -5.93 -12.11 11.60
N ARG A 278 -5.58 -10.99 12.29
CA ARG A 278 -6.54 -9.92 12.62
C ARG A 278 -7.19 -9.27 11.40
N ASP A 279 -6.48 -9.14 10.27
CA ASP A 279 -7.09 -8.62 9.02
C ASP A 279 -8.19 -9.57 8.55
N GLY A 280 -7.96 -10.89 8.61
CA GLY A 280 -8.98 -11.90 8.34
C GLY A 280 -10.20 -11.77 9.24
N LEU A 281 -9.99 -11.55 10.54
CA LEU A 281 -11.08 -11.33 11.50
C LEU A 281 -11.91 -10.08 11.18
N VAL A 282 -11.26 -8.96 10.84
CA VAL A 282 -11.95 -7.72 10.47
C VAL A 282 -12.72 -7.90 9.16
N LEU A 283 -12.15 -8.60 8.19
CA LEU A 283 -12.79 -8.87 6.88
C LEU A 283 -13.93 -9.91 6.95
N ASP A 284 -14.09 -10.62 8.06
CA ASP A 284 -15.25 -11.48 8.29
C ASP A 284 -16.55 -10.65 8.54
N GLU A 285 -16.41 -9.36 8.82
CA GLU A 285 -17.53 -8.42 8.89
C GLU A 285 -17.92 -7.96 7.46
N PRO A 286 -19.21 -8.13 7.04
CA PRO A 286 -19.65 -7.86 5.67
C PRO A 286 -19.35 -6.42 5.18
N GLU A 287 -19.49 -5.41 6.06
CA GLU A 287 -19.24 -4.01 5.71
C GLU A 287 -17.77 -3.73 5.41
N ASN A 288 -16.84 -4.34 6.17
CA ASN A 288 -15.40 -4.24 5.93
C ASN A 288 -14.98 -5.08 4.71
N PHE A 289 -15.60 -6.26 4.52
CA PHE A 289 -15.37 -7.11 3.35
C PHE A 289 -15.73 -6.40 2.04
N ARG A 290 -16.82 -5.61 2.02
CA ARG A 290 -17.25 -4.86 0.84
C ARG A 290 -16.13 -3.94 0.31
N THR A 291 -15.40 -3.26 1.20
CA THR A 291 -14.25 -2.41 0.82
C THR A 291 -13.19 -3.21 0.06
N LYS A 292 -12.91 -4.43 0.52
CA LYS A 292 -11.93 -5.33 -0.11
C LYS A 292 -12.45 -5.95 -1.42
N GLU A 293 -13.74 -6.25 -1.49
CA GLU A 293 -14.39 -6.82 -2.68
C GLU A 293 -14.34 -5.84 -3.86
N VAL A 294 -14.72 -4.58 -3.64
CA VAL A 294 -14.66 -3.51 -4.64
C VAL A 294 -13.24 -3.37 -5.21
N SER A 295 -12.23 -3.36 -4.34
CA SER A 295 -10.82 -3.28 -4.75
C SER A 295 -10.37 -4.47 -5.62
N LYS A 296 -10.85 -5.68 -5.34
CA LYS A 296 -10.39 -6.90 -6.03
C LYS A 296 -11.09 -7.18 -7.37
N LEU A 297 -12.35 -6.76 -7.52
CA LEU A 297 -13.13 -7.02 -8.73
C LEU A 297 -12.64 -6.18 -9.91
N SER A 298 -12.26 -4.94 -9.69
CA SER A 298 -11.81 -4.02 -10.74
C SER A 298 -10.51 -4.45 -11.47
N THR A 299 -9.71 -5.35 -10.89
CA THR A 299 -8.39 -5.72 -11.43
C THR A 299 -8.47 -6.36 -12.82
N LEU A 300 -9.39 -7.30 -13.04
CA LEU A 300 -9.49 -7.99 -14.33
C LEU A 300 -10.03 -7.09 -15.44
N GLU A 301 -11.04 -6.27 -15.13
CA GLU A 301 -11.70 -5.38 -16.09
C GLU A 301 -10.74 -4.34 -16.69
N THR A 302 -9.75 -3.91 -15.92
CA THR A 302 -8.73 -2.96 -16.38
C THR A 302 -7.65 -3.60 -17.26
N ILE A 303 -7.48 -4.93 -17.19
CA ILE A 303 -6.50 -5.69 -17.98
C ILE A 303 -7.16 -6.29 -19.22
N LEU A 304 -8.28 -7.00 -19.02
CA LEU A 304 -9.05 -7.66 -20.06
C LEU A 304 -10.21 -6.74 -20.47
N LYS A 305 -9.99 -5.96 -21.52
CA LYS A 305 -10.89 -4.89 -21.95
C LYS A 305 -12.09 -5.43 -22.72
N ALA A 306 -13.25 -5.50 -22.07
CA ALA A 306 -14.50 -5.94 -22.68
C ALA A 306 -14.97 -5.01 -23.82
N ASP A 307 -14.76 -3.70 -23.69
CA ASP A 307 -15.08 -2.72 -24.72
C ASP A 307 -14.25 -2.89 -26.00
N LYS A 308 -13.00 -3.37 -25.86
CA LYS A 308 -12.10 -3.66 -26.97
C LYS A 308 -12.35 -5.03 -27.61
N GLN A 309 -12.68 -6.02 -26.80
CA GLN A 309 -12.83 -7.43 -27.22
C GLN A 309 -14.07 -8.06 -26.52
N PRO A 310 -15.28 -7.64 -26.85
CA PRO A 310 -16.51 -8.09 -26.17
C PRO A 310 -16.74 -9.60 -26.28
N ASP A 311 -16.39 -10.22 -27.42
CA ASP A 311 -16.54 -11.65 -27.63
C ASP A 311 -15.65 -12.51 -26.73
N LEU A 312 -14.56 -11.93 -26.22
CA LEU A 312 -13.59 -12.62 -25.35
C LEU A 312 -13.78 -12.31 -23.87
N TYR A 313 -14.23 -11.10 -23.53
CA TYR A 313 -14.23 -10.59 -22.15
C TYR A 313 -15.53 -9.91 -21.71
N GLY A 314 -16.55 -9.88 -22.58
CA GLY A 314 -17.82 -9.19 -22.29
C GLY A 314 -18.65 -9.82 -21.18
N ASP A 315 -18.47 -11.12 -20.91
CA ASP A 315 -19.26 -11.87 -19.92
C ASP A 315 -18.37 -12.74 -19.02
N ILE A 316 -17.47 -12.08 -18.26
CA ILE A 316 -16.59 -12.77 -17.30
C ILE A 316 -17.32 -12.94 -15.96
N TYR A 317 -17.59 -14.18 -15.54
CA TYR A 317 -18.04 -14.45 -14.18
C TYR A 317 -16.85 -14.30 -13.19
N HIS A 318 -16.72 -13.14 -12.59
CA HIS A 318 -15.65 -12.85 -11.62
C HIS A 318 -16.18 -12.86 -10.18
N LYS A 319 -15.66 -13.75 -9.34
CA LYS A 319 -16.09 -13.90 -7.96
C LYS A 319 -14.90 -14.00 -7.02
N VAL A 320 -15.00 -13.31 -5.87
CA VAL A 320 -14.00 -13.36 -4.80
C VAL A 320 -14.67 -13.75 -3.48
N ARG A 321 -14.03 -14.65 -2.72
CA ARG A 321 -14.41 -15.03 -1.37
C ARG A 321 -13.21 -14.96 -0.45
N ILE A 322 -13.40 -14.44 0.77
CA ILE A 322 -12.43 -14.48 1.86
C ILE A 322 -13.14 -15.05 3.06
N ASN A 323 -12.53 -16.03 3.72
CA ASN A 323 -13.10 -16.67 4.89
C ASN A 323 -12.09 -16.55 6.03
N TYR A 324 -12.57 -16.11 7.20
CA TYR A 324 -11.75 -16.11 8.39
C TYR A 324 -11.60 -17.56 8.90
N TYR A 325 -10.34 -17.98 9.07
CA TYR A 325 -10.01 -19.32 9.56
C TYR A 325 -8.80 -19.26 10.50
N PRO A 326 -9.04 -19.12 11.83
CA PRO A 326 -7.99 -18.92 12.84
C PRO A 326 -6.78 -19.85 12.74
N PRO A 327 -6.93 -21.16 12.45
CA PRO A 327 -5.78 -22.07 12.40
C PRO A 327 -4.73 -21.73 11.33
N ARG A 328 -5.00 -20.80 10.41
CA ARG A 328 -4.04 -20.37 9.40
C ARG A 328 -3.12 -19.25 9.87
N ASN A 329 -3.45 -18.51 10.93
CA ASN A 329 -2.70 -17.32 11.36
C ASN A 329 -2.41 -16.41 10.14
N ASP A 330 -1.15 -16.00 9.90
CA ASP A 330 -0.74 -15.21 8.73
C ASP A 330 -0.58 -16.02 7.43
N ASN A 331 -0.71 -17.35 7.48
CA ASN A 331 -0.60 -18.21 6.30
C ASN A 331 -1.90 -18.14 5.49
N LYS A 332 -1.89 -17.32 4.46
CA LYS A 332 -3.02 -17.15 3.55
C LYS A 332 -3.00 -18.19 2.47
N GLU A 333 -4.00 -19.04 2.44
CA GLU A 333 -4.16 -20.06 1.41
C GLU A 333 -5.25 -19.63 0.43
N GLY A 334 -4.90 -19.53 -0.84
CA GLY A 334 -5.79 -19.08 -1.91
C GLY A 334 -5.92 -20.11 -3.02
N TRP A 335 -7.14 -20.28 -3.52
CA TRP A 335 -7.44 -21.10 -4.69
C TRP A 335 -8.09 -20.25 -5.77
N ASP A 336 -7.54 -20.32 -6.98
CA ASP A 336 -8.11 -19.69 -8.15
C ASP A 336 -8.51 -20.78 -9.15
N ASN A 337 -9.76 -20.72 -9.60
CA ASN A 337 -10.27 -21.48 -10.73
C ASN A 337 -10.51 -20.51 -11.87
N ILE A 338 -9.83 -20.73 -13.00
CA ILE A 338 -9.83 -19.82 -14.15
C ILE A 338 -10.31 -20.62 -15.35
N ASP A 339 -11.47 -20.25 -15.85
CA ASP A 339 -12.08 -20.87 -17.02
C ASP A 339 -11.85 -19.98 -18.24
N ILE A 340 -11.09 -20.51 -19.19
CA ILE A 340 -10.72 -19.84 -20.44
C ILE A 340 -11.19 -20.64 -21.63
N PHE A 341 -11.25 -20.01 -22.79
CA PHE A 341 -11.51 -20.70 -24.06
C PHE A 341 -10.57 -20.21 -25.16
N GLY A 342 -10.32 -21.09 -26.09
CA GLY A 342 -9.39 -20.84 -27.18
C GLY A 342 -10.05 -21.05 -28.57
N TRP A 343 -9.26 -21.56 -29.49
CA TRP A 343 -9.69 -21.80 -30.86
C TRP A 343 -11.04 -22.53 -30.95
N MET A 344 -11.97 -22.01 -31.76
CA MET A 344 -13.33 -22.53 -31.94
C MET A 344 -14.21 -22.53 -30.66
N GLY A 345 -13.82 -21.75 -29.62
CA GLY A 345 -14.54 -21.71 -28.36
C GLY A 345 -14.28 -22.89 -27.43
N TYR A 346 -13.28 -23.73 -27.70
CA TYR A 346 -13.01 -24.89 -26.85
C TYR A 346 -12.55 -24.47 -25.46
N PRO A 347 -13.22 -25.00 -24.40
CA PRO A 347 -12.94 -24.61 -23.03
C PRO A 347 -11.66 -25.26 -22.49
N MET A 348 -10.97 -24.54 -21.64
CA MET A 348 -9.82 -24.98 -20.87
C MET A 348 -9.93 -24.43 -19.45
N GLN A 349 -9.26 -25.06 -18.50
CA GLN A 349 -9.28 -24.67 -17.11
C GLN A 349 -7.86 -24.59 -16.56
N ILE A 350 -7.60 -23.53 -15.78
CA ILE A 350 -6.36 -23.36 -15.02
C ILE A 350 -6.72 -23.27 -13.54
N LYS A 351 -6.02 -24.03 -12.71
CA LYS A 351 -6.15 -23.99 -11.25
C LYS A 351 -4.84 -23.54 -10.64
N ILE A 352 -4.92 -22.57 -9.75
CA ILE A 352 -3.78 -22.09 -8.98
C ILE A 352 -4.09 -22.32 -7.51
N ASN A 353 -3.17 -23.00 -6.82
CA ASN A 353 -3.19 -23.14 -5.37
C ASN A 353 -1.95 -22.43 -4.82
N PHE A 354 -2.17 -21.40 -4.01
CA PHE A 354 -1.10 -20.54 -3.50
C PHE A 354 -1.20 -20.38 -1.99
N LEU A 355 -0.30 -21.04 -1.26
CA LEU A 355 -0.10 -20.78 0.16
C LEU A 355 0.99 -19.71 0.31
N CYS A 356 0.61 -18.52 0.73
CA CYS A 356 1.54 -17.42 0.98
C CYS A 356 1.49 -16.95 2.44
N ARG A 357 2.54 -16.25 2.87
CA ARG A 357 2.58 -15.52 4.12
C ARG A 357 2.36 -14.04 3.79
N ASP A 358 1.15 -13.56 4.06
CA ASP A 358 0.69 -12.25 3.56
C ASP A 358 1.59 -11.11 4.07
N SER A 359 1.93 -11.10 5.36
CA SER A 359 2.80 -10.08 5.96
C SER A 359 4.25 -10.14 5.45
N ILE A 360 4.76 -11.33 5.10
CA ILE A 360 6.09 -11.47 4.48
C ILE A 360 6.12 -10.88 3.08
N LEU A 361 5.05 -11.04 2.31
CA LEU A 361 4.93 -10.42 0.99
C LEU A 361 4.74 -8.90 1.07
N ALA A 362 4.04 -8.42 2.10
CA ALA A 362 3.75 -7.00 2.26
C ALA A 362 4.94 -6.18 2.79
N ALA A 363 5.73 -6.74 3.71
CA ALA A 363 6.82 -6.01 4.38
C ALA A 363 7.81 -5.29 3.42
N PRO A 364 8.35 -5.93 2.37
CA PRO A 364 9.23 -5.25 1.42
C PRO A 364 8.51 -4.17 0.59
N LEU A 365 7.19 -4.30 0.38
CA LEU A 365 6.41 -3.28 -0.31
C LEU A 365 6.32 -2.00 0.53
N LEU A 366 6.16 -2.12 1.87
CA LEU A 366 6.16 -0.97 2.77
C LEU A 366 7.49 -0.22 2.67
N LEU A 367 8.62 -0.96 2.71
CA LEU A 367 9.93 -0.36 2.58
C LEU A 367 10.07 0.45 1.29
N ASP A 368 9.78 -0.19 0.15
CA ASP A 368 9.90 0.44 -1.16
C ASP A 368 8.98 1.64 -1.31
N LEU A 369 7.71 1.51 -0.91
CA LEU A 369 6.73 2.59 -0.96
C LEU A 369 7.18 3.81 -0.13
N CYS A 370 7.72 3.59 1.08
CA CYS A 370 8.21 4.68 1.92
C CYS A 370 9.44 5.36 1.31
N LEU A 371 10.44 4.58 0.86
CA LEU A 371 11.66 5.12 0.25
C LEU A 371 11.37 5.88 -1.05
N LEU A 372 10.47 5.34 -1.88
CA LEU A 372 10.11 5.94 -3.16
C LEU A 372 9.19 7.16 -3.01
N SER A 373 8.35 7.21 -1.97
CA SER A 373 7.55 8.40 -1.66
C SER A 373 8.41 9.54 -1.10
N ASP A 374 9.40 9.25 -0.24
CA ASP A 374 10.41 10.21 0.17
C ASP A 374 11.22 10.73 -1.03
N LEU A 375 11.64 9.83 -1.92
CA LEU A 375 12.34 10.19 -3.15
C LEU A 375 11.48 11.10 -4.05
N ALA A 376 10.21 10.76 -4.25
CA ALA A 376 9.28 11.55 -5.07
C ALA A 376 9.10 12.97 -4.51
N ALA A 377 8.94 13.11 -3.19
CA ALA A 377 8.86 14.41 -2.53
C ALA A 377 10.13 15.25 -2.77
N ARG A 378 11.31 14.64 -2.61
CA ARG A 378 12.61 15.31 -2.88
C ARG A 378 12.83 15.63 -4.35
N ALA A 379 12.23 14.85 -5.25
CA ALA A 379 12.23 15.08 -6.69
C ALA A 379 11.21 16.15 -7.13
N GLY A 380 10.41 16.72 -6.21
CA GLY A 380 9.35 17.66 -6.53
C GLY A 380 8.15 17.04 -7.25
N ARG A 381 7.97 15.72 -7.16
CA ARG A 381 6.78 15.01 -7.65
C ARG A 381 5.73 15.00 -6.54
N TYR A 382 4.56 15.52 -6.80
CA TYR A 382 3.45 15.62 -5.84
C TYR A 382 2.13 15.13 -6.45
N GLY A 383 1.08 15.05 -5.64
CA GLY A 383 -0.18 14.44 -6.05
C GLY A 383 -0.07 12.92 -6.17
N ILE A 384 -0.92 12.33 -7.00
CA ILE A 384 -1.00 10.87 -7.20
C ILE A 384 0.25 10.34 -7.88
N GLN A 385 0.97 9.43 -7.22
CA GLN A 385 2.18 8.81 -7.75
C GLN A 385 1.85 7.53 -8.51
N ARG A 386 1.50 7.64 -9.78
CA ARG A 386 1.07 6.50 -10.62
C ARG A 386 2.13 5.42 -10.80
N PHE A 387 3.42 5.75 -10.76
CA PHE A 387 4.49 4.77 -10.87
C PHE A 387 4.55 3.79 -9.68
N LEU A 388 3.97 4.17 -8.52
CA LEU A 388 3.84 3.31 -7.36
C LEU A 388 2.70 2.27 -7.48
N SER A 389 1.92 2.31 -8.55
CA SER A 389 0.87 1.32 -8.86
C SER A 389 1.38 -0.12 -8.85
N PHE A 390 2.68 -0.32 -9.14
CA PHE A 390 3.33 -1.63 -9.08
C PHE A 390 3.13 -2.36 -7.74
N TYR A 391 3.07 -1.62 -6.65
CA TYR A 391 2.94 -2.14 -5.29
C TYR A 391 1.48 -2.28 -4.81
N LEU A 392 0.50 -1.83 -5.59
CA LEU A 392 -0.87 -1.58 -5.14
C LEU A 392 -1.89 -2.37 -5.95
N LYS A 393 -2.93 -2.91 -5.28
CA LYS A 393 -4.00 -3.72 -5.90
C LYS A 393 -5.03 -2.88 -6.64
N SER A 394 -5.37 -1.72 -6.07
CA SER A 394 -6.32 -0.77 -6.62
C SER A 394 -5.63 0.58 -6.78
N PRO A 395 -4.77 0.72 -7.81
CA PRO A 395 -3.94 1.90 -7.97
C PRO A 395 -4.78 3.14 -8.28
N MET A 396 -4.47 4.22 -7.58
CA MET A 396 -5.10 5.52 -7.76
C MET A 396 -4.77 6.11 -9.14
N HIS A 397 -5.74 6.84 -9.67
CA HIS A 397 -5.64 7.61 -10.91
C HIS A 397 -6.62 8.78 -10.85
N ASP A 398 -6.33 9.83 -11.58
CA ASP A 398 -7.21 10.99 -11.64
C ASP A 398 -8.30 10.78 -12.72
N TYR A 399 -9.42 10.18 -12.30
CA TYR A 399 -10.54 9.94 -13.20
C TYR A 399 -11.18 11.23 -13.71
N THR A 400 -11.00 12.37 -13.03
CA THR A 400 -11.52 13.68 -13.49
C THR A 400 -10.77 14.18 -14.71
N LYS A 401 -9.55 13.68 -14.94
CA LYS A 401 -8.73 13.93 -16.14
C LYS A 401 -8.87 12.83 -17.20
N GLY A 402 -9.81 11.88 -17.01
CA GLY A 402 -10.00 10.75 -17.92
C GLY A 402 -8.87 9.72 -17.87
N GLU A 403 -8.10 9.68 -16.78
CA GLU A 403 -7.09 8.65 -16.59
C GLU A 403 -7.75 7.31 -16.25
N GLU A 404 -7.08 6.21 -16.59
CA GLU A 404 -7.48 4.86 -16.23
C GLU A 404 -6.48 4.21 -15.27
N ALA A 405 -6.98 3.33 -14.40
CA ALA A 405 -6.14 2.49 -13.55
C ALA A 405 -5.29 1.54 -14.40
N VAL A 406 -4.03 1.38 -14.03
CA VAL A 406 -3.12 0.40 -14.66
C VAL A 406 -2.92 -0.75 -13.69
N ASN A 407 -3.43 -1.96 -14.02
CA ASN A 407 -3.28 -3.17 -13.20
C ASN A 407 -2.43 -4.26 -13.85
N ASP A 408 -2.07 -4.12 -15.11
CA ASP A 408 -1.11 -4.99 -15.79
C ASP A 408 0.27 -4.87 -15.11
N LEU A 409 0.75 -5.96 -14.51
CA LEU A 409 1.98 -5.98 -13.72
C LEU A 409 3.22 -5.55 -14.53
N PHE A 410 3.28 -5.95 -15.80
CA PHE A 410 4.44 -5.64 -16.65
C PHE A 410 4.47 -4.18 -17.05
N LYS A 411 3.31 -3.57 -17.33
CA LYS A 411 3.20 -2.13 -17.54
C LYS A 411 3.56 -1.34 -16.29
N GLN A 412 3.08 -1.78 -15.13
CA GLN A 412 3.40 -1.15 -13.85
C GLN A 412 4.91 -1.24 -13.53
N TYR A 413 5.53 -2.38 -13.83
CA TYR A 413 6.98 -2.58 -13.68
C TYR A 413 7.78 -1.62 -14.55
N THR A 414 7.40 -1.49 -15.82
CA THR A 414 8.01 -0.52 -16.75
C THR A 414 7.81 0.92 -16.27
N MET A 415 6.60 1.28 -15.81
CA MET A 415 6.32 2.60 -15.25
C MET A 415 7.20 2.91 -14.03
N LEU A 416 7.36 1.94 -13.12
CA LEU A 416 8.23 2.09 -11.94
C LEU A 416 9.68 2.36 -12.35
N LYS A 417 10.25 1.51 -13.19
CA LYS A 417 11.65 1.64 -13.62
C LYS A 417 11.90 2.93 -14.41
N ASN A 418 10.97 3.32 -15.28
CA ASN A 418 11.09 4.57 -16.03
C ASN A 418 11.02 5.80 -15.12
N ALA A 419 10.18 5.80 -14.11
CA ALA A 419 10.15 6.88 -13.13
C ALA A 419 11.51 7.03 -12.40
N ILE A 420 12.18 5.92 -12.06
CA ILE A 420 13.52 5.95 -11.46
C ILE A 420 14.57 6.43 -12.47
N ARG A 421 14.53 5.95 -13.73
CA ARG A 421 15.41 6.43 -14.80
C ARG A 421 15.30 7.95 -14.96
N GLU A 422 14.08 8.47 -15.09
CA GLU A 422 13.83 9.90 -15.25
C GLU A 422 14.34 10.72 -14.06
N MET A 423 14.06 10.27 -12.82
CA MET A 423 14.57 10.93 -11.61
C MET A 423 16.11 10.89 -11.52
N GLY A 424 16.73 9.86 -12.05
CA GLY A 424 18.19 9.72 -12.17
C GLY A 424 18.81 10.42 -13.38
N GLY A 425 17.99 11.04 -14.26
CA GLY A 425 18.48 11.72 -15.45
C GLY A 425 18.80 10.79 -16.63
N TYR A 426 18.25 9.58 -16.63
CA TYR A 426 18.33 8.63 -17.74
C TYR A 426 17.06 8.65 -18.60
N GLU A 427 17.19 8.25 -19.86
CA GLU A 427 16.06 8.09 -20.77
C GLU A 427 15.15 6.93 -20.32
N ALA A 428 13.85 7.07 -20.56
CA ALA A 428 12.90 5.99 -20.42
C ALA A 428 13.21 4.85 -21.38
N ASP A 429 12.87 3.63 -20.98
CA ASP A 429 13.07 2.42 -21.77
C ASP A 429 11.75 1.63 -21.84
N GLU A 430 11.34 1.24 -23.03
CA GLU A 430 10.12 0.49 -23.26
C GLU A 430 10.30 -1.02 -23.13
N GLU A 431 11.54 -1.50 -23.17
CA GLU A 431 11.83 -2.91 -22.99
C GLU A 431 11.75 -3.30 -21.51
N ILE A 432 11.20 -4.49 -21.26
CA ILE A 432 11.21 -5.11 -19.93
C ILE A 432 12.63 -5.62 -19.66
N ASP A 433 13.18 -5.27 -18.52
CA ASP A 433 14.56 -5.64 -18.13
C ASP A 433 14.66 -7.13 -17.78
#